data_d0bc022e28c33e0c13e3c774a9906bff
#
_entry.id   d0bc022e28c33e0c13e3c774a9906bff
#
_cell.length_a   1.000
_cell.length_b   1.000
_cell.length_c   1.000
_cell.angle_alpha   90.00
_cell.angle_beta   90.00
_cell.angle_gamma   90.00
#
_symmetry.space_group_name_H-M   'P 1'
#
loop_
_entity.id
_entity.type
_entity.pdbx_description
1 polymer ?
#
loop_
_entity_poly.entity_id
_entity_poly.type
_entity_poly.pdbx_seq_one_letter_code
_entity_poly.pdbx_strand_id
1 'polypeptide(L)'
;MYGRASNPTVAILEKKIAALEHGSRAVVFSAGMAACAAAILRVCTAGSNVICIKESYGPVQHLLDEFLGPKYNVSFTYVDGRTVKEFEDAIRPEYIKRGLESKDLSRSLEDSITVVEPLVPWSLAGVYMTSVLGVPTVQYAPWAVLCYTGVFFAIIWGFTGFGIKKITKDSPAYEEYLQLSGKSAEE
;
A
#
# COMPACT_ATOMS: atom_id res chain seq x y z
N MET A 1 17.34 28.73 20.57
CA MET A 1 16.63 27.75 19.74
C MET A 1 15.97 26.74 20.66
N TYR A 2 14.68 26.50 20.54
CA TYR A 2 13.97 25.58 21.45
C TYR A 2 14.05 24.15 20.89
N GLY A 3 14.79 23.27 21.57
CA GLY A 3 15.17 21.95 21.06
C GLY A 3 14.02 21.02 20.66
N ARG A 4 12.80 21.24 21.22
CA ARG A 4 11.60 20.49 20.86
C ARG A 4 11.04 20.93 19.49
N ALA A 5 11.23 22.19 19.12
CA ALA A 5 10.76 22.72 17.84
C ALA A 5 11.77 22.52 16.71
N SER A 6 13.07 22.58 17.04
CA SER A 6 14.15 22.41 16.07
C SER A 6 15.45 22.03 16.79
N ASN A 7 16.05 20.90 16.39
CA ASN A 7 17.33 20.44 16.92
C ASN A 7 18.30 20.17 15.75
N PRO A 8 19.40 20.93 15.65
CA PRO A 8 20.37 20.78 14.55
C PRO A 8 20.96 19.38 14.44
N THR A 9 21.20 18.71 15.57
CA THR A 9 21.76 17.34 15.60
C THR A 9 20.77 16.34 15.01
N VAL A 10 19.48 16.44 15.38
CA VAL A 10 18.42 15.61 14.82
C VAL A 10 18.26 15.87 13.32
N ALA A 11 18.28 17.13 12.89
CA ALA A 11 18.20 17.48 11.47
C ALA A 11 19.35 16.91 10.62
N ILE A 12 20.58 16.82 11.20
CA ILE A 12 21.71 16.18 10.53
C ILE A 12 21.47 14.67 10.40
N LEU A 13 20.96 14.03 11.45
CA LEU A 13 20.62 12.60 11.41
C LEU A 13 19.54 12.31 10.37
N GLU A 14 18.45 13.08 10.36
CA GLU A 14 17.37 12.95 9.39
C GLU A 14 17.88 13.08 7.94
N LYS A 15 18.75 14.05 7.66
CA LYS A 15 19.38 14.22 6.34
C LYS A 15 20.24 13.01 5.96
N LYS A 16 21.01 12.45 6.89
CA LYS A 16 21.84 11.28 6.63
C LYS A 16 20.99 10.04 6.35
N ILE A 17 19.93 9.79 7.14
CA ILE A 17 19.01 8.67 6.91
C ILE A 17 18.32 8.83 5.56
N ALA A 18 17.80 10.02 5.24
CA ALA A 18 17.17 10.28 3.95
C ALA A 18 18.13 10.00 2.78
N ALA A 19 19.40 10.37 2.91
CA ALA A 19 20.40 10.12 1.87
C ALA A 19 20.73 8.62 1.74
N LEU A 20 20.83 7.89 2.85
CA LEU A 20 21.10 6.43 2.84
C LEU A 20 19.94 5.64 2.23
N GLU A 21 18.72 6.04 2.53
CA GLU A 21 17.49 5.40 2.03
C GLU A 21 17.02 5.95 0.67
N HIS A 22 17.81 6.83 0.04
CA HIS A 22 17.46 7.52 -1.22
C HIS A 22 16.09 8.24 -1.15
N GLY A 23 15.68 8.63 0.05
CA GLY A 23 14.43 9.34 0.31
C GLY A 23 14.58 10.85 0.20
N SER A 24 13.48 11.55 -0.09
CA SER A 24 13.44 13.02 -0.12
C SER A 24 13.55 13.63 1.29
N ARG A 25 13.09 12.90 2.31
CA ARG A 25 13.09 13.34 3.71
C ARG A 25 13.00 12.14 4.66
N ALA A 26 13.58 12.27 5.83
CA ALA A 26 13.37 11.38 6.96
C ALA A 26 12.86 12.18 8.18
N VAL A 27 12.16 11.52 9.08
CA VAL A 27 11.72 12.07 10.36
C VAL A 27 12.09 11.07 11.45
N VAL A 28 12.74 11.56 12.51
CA VAL A 28 13.19 10.74 13.63
C VAL A 28 12.27 10.92 14.83
N PHE A 29 11.93 9.82 15.47
CA PHE A 29 11.10 9.78 16.67
C PHE A 29 11.90 9.22 17.86
N SER A 30 11.49 9.55 19.08
CA SER A 30 12.12 9.06 20.31
C SER A 30 11.84 7.57 20.58
N ALA A 31 10.85 6.98 19.93
CA ALA A 31 10.49 5.57 20.07
C ALA A 31 9.98 5.01 18.75
N GLY A 32 10.26 3.73 18.48
CA GLY A 32 9.81 3.04 17.26
C GLY A 32 8.29 3.03 17.12
N MET A 33 7.55 2.81 18.21
CA MET A 33 6.08 2.86 18.18
C MET A 33 5.53 4.25 17.84
N ALA A 34 6.23 5.32 18.20
CA ALA A 34 5.85 6.67 17.79
C ALA A 34 6.02 6.86 16.26
N ALA A 35 7.07 6.28 15.68
CA ALA A 35 7.27 6.29 14.24
C ALA A 35 6.18 5.47 13.51
N CYS A 36 5.87 4.26 14.00
CA CYS A 36 4.80 3.42 13.44
C CYS A 36 3.43 4.13 13.52
N ALA A 37 3.09 4.67 14.68
CA ALA A 37 1.84 5.39 14.88
C ALA A 37 1.73 6.63 13.96
N ALA A 38 2.80 7.41 13.83
CA ALA A 38 2.83 8.58 12.96
C ALA A 38 2.67 8.21 11.48
N ALA A 39 3.31 7.12 11.03
CA ALA A 39 3.18 6.62 9.67
C ALA A 39 1.74 6.20 9.35
N ILE A 40 1.12 5.43 10.24
CA ILE A 40 -0.26 4.95 10.08
C ILE A 40 -1.24 6.12 10.08
N LEU A 41 -1.16 6.99 11.10
CA LEU A 41 -2.06 8.15 11.26
C LEU A 41 -1.92 9.17 10.12
N ARG A 42 -0.78 9.21 9.43
CA ARG A 42 -0.58 10.10 8.27
C ARG A 42 -1.47 9.74 7.10
N VAL A 43 -1.78 8.45 6.91
CA VAL A 43 -2.53 7.93 5.76
C VAL A 43 -3.95 7.49 6.10
N CYS A 44 -4.22 7.15 7.36
CA CYS A 44 -5.55 6.72 7.81
C CYS A 44 -6.44 7.91 8.18
N THR A 45 -7.67 7.82 7.73
CA THR A 45 -8.78 8.71 8.12
C THR A 45 -9.91 7.86 8.72
N ALA A 46 -10.88 8.49 9.38
CA ALA A 46 -12.06 7.78 9.87
C ALA A 46 -12.76 7.03 8.72
N GLY A 47 -13.08 5.76 8.94
CA GLY A 47 -13.65 4.86 7.93
C GLY A 47 -12.63 4.18 7.01
N SER A 48 -11.31 4.43 7.20
CA SER A 48 -10.28 3.67 6.48
C SER A 48 -10.27 2.21 6.92
N ASN A 49 -9.88 1.31 6.00
CA ASN A 49 -9.54 -0.08 6.31
C ASN A 49 -8.03 -0.30 6.10
N VAL A 50 -7.36 -0.85 7.11
CA VAL A 50 -5.93 -1.20 7.06
C VAL A 50 -5.78 -2.71 6.97
N ILE A 51 -5.06 -3.18 5.95
CA ILE A 51 -4.73 -4.59 5.81
C ILE A 51 -3.34 -4.81 6.40
N CYS A 52 -3.24 -5.72 7.34
CA CYS A 52 -2.02 -6.01 8.08
C CYS A 52 -1.74 -7.53 8.06
N ILE A 53 -0.47 -7.91 8.03
CA ILE A 53 -0.10 -9.32 8.20
C ILE A 53 -0.22 -9.72 9.67
N LYS A 54 -0.66 -10.97 9.90
CA LYS A 54 -0.85 -11.53 11.27
C LYS A 54 0.45 -11.59 12.06
N GLU A 55 1.59 -11.81 11.40
CA GLU A 55 2.91 -11.85 12.02
C GLU A 55 3.53 -10.46 12.23
N SER A 56 2.75 -9.39 12.11
CA SER A 56 3.25 -8.04 12.41
C SER A 56 3.58 -7.87 13.90
N TYR A 57 4.41 -6.89 14.20
CA TYR A 57 4.87 -6.60 15.56
C TYR A 57 3.68 -6.38 16.52
N GLY A 58 3.58 -7.19 17.58
CA GLY A 58 2.45 -7.21 18.50
C GLY A 58 1.99 -5.85 19.02
N PRO A 59 2.89 -4.94 19.48
CA PRO A 59 2.50 -3.59 19.88
C PRO A 59 1.84 -2.76 18.76
N VAL A 60 2.15 -3.02 17.49
CA VAL A 60 1.45 -2.37 16.36
C VAL A 60 0.04 -2.90 16.23
N GLN A 61 -0.17 -4.23 16.35
CA GLN A 61 -1.51 -4.80 16.37
C GLN A 61 -2.36 -4.23 17.51
N HIS A 62 -1.78 -4.15 18.71
CA HIS A 62 -2.44 -3.55 19.87
C HIS A 62 -2.82 -2.07 19.62
N LEU A 63 -1.93 -1.28 19.00
CA LEU A 63 -2.24 0.09 18.57
C LEU A 63 -3.41 0.13 17.60
N LEU A 64 -3.46 -0.80 16.65
CA LEU A 64 -4.52 -0.90 15.66
C LEU A 64 -5.86 -1.28 16.32
N ASP A 65 -5.90 -2.41 17.03
CA ASP A 65 -7.12 -3.02 17.52
C ASP A 65 -7.74 -2.30 18.72
N GLU A 66 -6.91 -1.86 19.66
CA GLU A 66 -7.41 -1.30 20.92
C GLU A 66 -7.45 0.23 20.94
N PHE A 67 -6.70 0.88 20.05
CA PHE A 67 -6.65 2.33 20.05
C PHE A 67 -7.26 2.95 18.79
N LEU A 68 -6.75 2.61 17.61
CA LEU A 68 -7.20 3.25 16.36
C LEU A 68 -8.58 2.78 15.93
N GLY A 69 -8.89 1.50 16.09
CA GLY A 69 -10.22 0.95 15.78
C GLY A 69 -11.31 1.65 16.57
N PRO A 70 -11.32 1.53 17.90
CA PRO A 70 -12.39 2.09 18.73
C PRO A 70 -12.47 3.62 18.71
N LYS A 71 -11.33 4.32 18.62
CA LYS A 71 -11.30 5.79 18.74
C LYS A 71 -11.47 6.53 17.43
N TYR A 72 -10.98 5.98 16.33
CA TYR A 72 -10.94 6.67 15.05
C TYR A 72 -11.78 5.99 13.96
N ASN A 73 -12.56 4.97 14.34
CA ASN A 73 -13.40 4.22 13.39
C ASN A 73 -12.60 3.71 12.17
N VAL A 74 -11.41 3.16 12.43
CA VAL A 74 -10.57 2.52 11.42
C VAL A 74 -10.75 1.02 11.57
N SER A 75 -11.10 0.32 10.49
CA SER A 75 -11.21 -1.14 10.49
C SER A 75 -9.88 -1.79 10.10
N PHE A 76 -9.63 -3.01 10.59
CA PHE A 76 -8.42 -3.76 10.33
C PHE A 76 -8.77 -5.14 9.81
N THR A 77 -8.04 -5.57 8.77
CA THR A 77 -8.16 -6.90 8.18
C THR A 77 -6.80 -7.57 8.25
N TYR A 78 -6.73 -8.70 8.98
CA TYR A 78 -5.49 -9.46 9.13
C TYR A 78 -5.43 -10.59 8.10
N VAL A 79 -4.32 -10.64 7.35
CA VAL A 79 -4.03 -11.67 6.36
C VAL A 79 -2.76 -12.45 6.75
N ASP A 80 -2.60 -13.68 6.29
CA ASP A 80 -1.37 -14.44 6.55
C ASP A 80 -0.18 -13.90 5.75
N GLY A 81 -0.43 -13.17 4.65
CA GLY A 81 0.60 -12.50 3.85
C GLY A 81 1.47 -13.45 3.03
N ARG A 82 1.03 -14.71 2.85
CA ARG A 82 1.75 -15.75 2.10
C ARG A 82 1.50 -15.68 0.60
N THR A 83 0.36 -15.15 0.21
CA THR A 83 -0.05 -15.07 -1.19
C THR A 83 -0.63 -13.70 -1.51
N VAL A 84 -0.44 -13.24 -2.75
CA VAL A 84 -1.03 -11.98 -3.24
C VAL A 84 -2.57 -12.07 -3.20
N LYS A 85 -3.13 -13.27 -3.41
CA LYS A 85 -4.58 -13.48 -3.40
C LYS A 85 -5.23 -13.12 -2.06
N GLU A 86 -4.58 -13.37 -0.94
CA GLU A 86 -5.10 -12.99 0.39
C GLU A 86 -5.30 -11.47 0.51
N PHE A 87 -4.36 -10.68 -0.04
CA PHE A 87 -4.49 -9.23 -0.09
C PHE A 87 -5.57 -8.79 -1.09
N GLU A 88 -5.67 -9.45 -2.23
CA GLU A 88 -6.72 -9.22 -3.22
C GLU A 88 -8.11 -9.45 -2.61
N ASP A 89 -8.31 -10.59 -1.95
CA ASP A 89 -9.56 -10.94 -1.29
C ASP A 89 -9.92 -9.95 -0.16
N ALA A 90 -8.92 -9.44 0.57
CA ALA A 90 -9.10 -8.45 1.62
C ALA A 90 -9.43 -7.04 1.10
N ILE A 91 -8.91 -6.65 -0.07
CA ILE A 91 -9.15 -5.33 -0.69
C ILE A 91 -10.43 -5.33 -1.53
N ARG A 92 -10.82 -6.47 -2.09
CA ARG A 92 -11.95 -6.62 -3.01
C ARG A 92 -13.25 -5.97 -2.54
N PRO A 93 -13.72 -6.14 -1.28
CA PRO A 93 -14.95 -5.52 -0.81
C PRO A 93 -14.92 -3.98 -0.90
N GLU A 94 -13.78 -3.34 -0.67
CA GLU A 94 -13.66 -1.89 -0.78
C GLU A 94 -13.72 -1.41 -2.25
N TYR A 95 -13.19 -2.19 -3.20
CA TYR A 95 -13.33 -1.91 -4.63
C TYR A 95 -14.80 -2.00 -5.07
N ILE A 96 -15.48 -3.06 -4.66
CA ILE A 96 -16.91 -3.25 -4.97
C ILE A 96 -17.74 -2.13 -4.36
N LYS A 97 -17.50 -1.77 -3.09
CA LYS A 97 -18.18 -0.65 -2.41
C LYS A 97 -18.02 0.68 -3.16
N ARG A 98 -16.88 0.89 -3.80
CA ARG A 98 -16.61 2.06 -4.66
C ARG A 98 -17.20 1.95 -6.07
N GLY A 99 -17.90 0.86 -6.38
CA GLY A 99 -18.49 0.60 -7.69
C GLY A 99 -17.50 0.20 -8.78
N LEU A 100 -16.35 -0.37 -8.40
CA LEU A 100 -15.32 -0.83 -9.31
C LEU A 100 -15.37 -2.36 -9.47
N GLU A 101 -15.17 -2.86 -10.69
CA GLU A 101 -15.11 -4.32 -10.93
C GLU A 101 -13.83 -4.95 -10.37
N SER A 102 -13.94 -6.19 -9.86
CA SER A 102 -12.82 -6.94 -9.26
C SER A 102 -11.63 -7.12 -10.20
N LYS A 103 -11.84 -7.16 -11.51
CA LYS A 103 -10.73 -7.27 -12.48
C LYS A 103 -9.84 -6.01 -12.54
N ASP A 104 -10.38 -4.85 -12.17
CA ASP A 104 -9.58 -3.63 -12.08
C ASP A 104 -8.69 -3.65 -10.84
N LEU A 105 -9.10 -4.34 -9.76
CA LEU A 105 -8.24 -4.62 -8.62
C LEU A 105 -7.07 -5.53 -9.01
N SER A 106 -7.35 -6.67 -9.67
CA SER A 106 -6.32 -7.62 -10.09
C SER A 106 -5.28 -6.94 -10.99
N ARG A 107 -5.74 -6.16 -11.98
CA ARG A 107 -4.85 -5.37 -12.83
C ARG A 107 -4.03 -4.35 -12.04
N SER A 108 -4.63 -3.62 -11.11
CA SER A 108 -3.92 -2.63 -10.30
C SER A 108 -2.84 -3.25 -9.42
N LEU A 109 -3.10 -4.44 -8.87
CA LEU A 109 -2.11 -5.20 -8.09
C LEU A 109 -0.97 -5.71 -8.98
N GLU A 110 -1.29 -6.21 -10.17
CA GLU A 110 -0.30 -6.66 -11.14
C GLU A 110 0.61 -5.52 -11.59
N ASP A 111 0.04 -4.40 -12.02
CA ASP A 111 0.77 -3.24 -12.51
C ASP A 111 1.64 -2.57 -11.42
N SER A 112 1.23 -2.62 -10.15
CA SER A 112 1.93 -1.95 -9.06
C SER A 112 2.89 -2.85 -8.27
N ILE A 113 2.59 -4.13 -8.13
CA ILE A 113 3.37 -5.06 -7.30
C ILE A 113 4.17 -6.01 -8.16
N THR A 114 3.50 -6.80 -9.00
CA THR A 114 4.13 -7.90 -9.75
C THR A 114 5.18 -7.41 -10.73
N VAL A 115 4.90 -6.33 -11.45
CA VAL A 115 5.81 -5.78 -12.46
C VAL A 115 7.03 -5.11 -11.82
N VAL A 116 6.88 -4.55 -10.62
CA VAL A 116 7.95 -3.85 -9.89
C VAL A 116 8.76 -4.80 -8.99
N GLU A 117 8.22 -5.93 -8.60
CA GLU A 117 8.87 -6.89 -7.69
C GLU A 117 10.31 -7.24 -8.10
N PRO A 118 10.65 -7.50 -9.39
CA PRO A 118 12.03 -7.78 -9.80
C PRO A 118 13.02 -6.65 -9.52
N LEU A 119 12.54 -5.42 -9.31
CA LEU A 119 13.37 -4.25 -8.99
C LEU A 119 13.67 -4.13 -7.48
N VAL A 120 13.03 -4.94 -6.65
CA VAL A 120 13.24 -4.97 -5.20
C VAL A 120 14.33 -6.00 -4.87
N PRO A 121 15.54 -5.60 -4.42
CA PRO A 121 16.70 -6.48 -4.28
C PRO A 121 16.49 -7.69 -3.34
N TRP A 122 15.64 -7.53 -2.33
CA TRP A 122 15.33 -8.55 -1.32
C TRP A 122 14.03 -9.32 -1.58
N SER A 123 13.31 -9.02 -2.65
CA SER A 123 12.14 -9.82 -3.06
C SER A 123 12.57 -11.15 -3.68
N LEU A 124 11.65 -12.12 -3.72
CA LEU A 124 11.91 -13.40 -4.35
C LEU A 124 12.28 -13.24 -5.84
N ALA A 125 11.52 -12.40 -6.56
CA ALA A 125 11.79 -12.14 -7.97
C ALA A 125 13.11 -11.38 -8.18
N GLY A 126 13.45 -10.40 -7.31
CA GLY A 126 14.71 -9.67 -7.38
C GLY A 126 15.92 -10.56 -7.13
N VAL A 127 15.86 -11.45 -6.13
CA VAL A 127 16.91 -12.44 -5.85
C VAL A 127 17.04 -13.43 -7.01
N TYR A 128 15.92 -13.94 -7.54
CA TYR A 128 15.91 -14.83 -8.69
C TYR A 128 16.57 -14.18 -9.92
N MET A 129 16.13 -12.96 -10.28
CA MET A 129 16.69 -12.23 -11.42
C MET A 129 18.17 -11.96 -11.25
N THR A 130 18.61 -11.57 -10.06
CA THR A 130 20.04 -11.38 -9.75
C THR A 130 20.84 -12.67 -9.93
N SER A 131 20.30 -13.80 -9.51
CA SER A 131 20.96 -15.10 -9.66
C SER A 131 21.05 -15.58 -11.11
N VAL A 132 20.00 -15.33 -11.90
CA VAL A 132 19.94 -15.73 -13.33
C VAL A 132 20.80 -14.81 -14.20
N LEU A 133 20.73 -13.51 -13.98
CA LEU A 133 21.48 -12.52 -14.75
C LEU A 133 22.95 -12.43 -14.31
N GLY A 134 23.30 -12.89 -13.11
CA GLY A 134 24.64 -12.78 -12.56
C GLY A 134 25.06 -11.34 -12.22
N VAL A 135 24.09 -10.41 -12.13
CA VAL A 135 24.34 -8.99 -11.83
C VAL A 135 23.39 -8.51 -10.73
N PRO A 136 23.84 -7.64 -9.82
CA PRO A 136 22.99 -7.11 -8.75
C PRO A 136 21.86 -6.24 -9.33
N THR A 137 20.72 -6.21 -8.62
CA THR A 137 19.50 -5.48 -9.02
C THR A 137 19.80 -4.04 -9.42
N VAL A 138 20.67 -3.34 -8.71
CA VAL A 138 21.03 -1.94 -8.98
C VAL A 138 21.60 -1.73 -10.38
N GLN A 139 22.24 -2.75 -10.97
CA GLN A 139 22.85 -2.64 -12.29
C GLN A 139 21.83 -2.85 -13.42
N TYR A 140 20.87 -3.77 -13.25
CA TYR A 140 19.85 -3.98 -14.30
C TYR A 140 18.61 -3.08 -14.15
N ALA A 141 18.31 -2.61 -12.93
CA ALA A 141 17.14 -1.79 -12.66
C ALA A 141 16.97 -0.60 -13.62
N PRO A 142 18.00 0.22 -13.93
CA PRO A 142 17.84 1.35 -14.86
C PRO A 142 17.41 0.94 -16.27
N TRP A 143 17.68 -0.30 -16.66
CA TRP A 143 17.37 -0.84 -17.99
C TRP A 143 16.03 -1.58 -18.04
N ALA A 144 15.41 -1.83 -16.89
CA ALA A 144 14.13 -2.53 -16.78
C ALA A 144 12.95 -1.61 -17.10
N VAL A 145 12.97 -0.96 -18.26
CA VAL A 145 12.01 0.06 -18.70
C VAL A 145 10.56 -0.44 -18.61
N LEU A 146 10.30 -1.70 -18.94
CA LEU A 146 8.96 -2.28 -18.90
C LEU A 146 8.37 -2.33 -17.49
N CYS A 147 9.21 -2.51 -16.46
CA CYS A 147 8.76 -2.49 -15.06
C CYS A 147 8.26 -1.09 -14.63
N TYR A 148 8.86 -0.04 -15.15
CA TYR A 148 8.43 1.33 -14.85
C TYR A 148 7.21 1.76 -15.68
N THR A 149 7.09 1.27 -16.93
CA THR A 149 5.97 1.62 -17.80
C THR A 149 4.64 1.13 -17.26
N GLY A 150 4.56 -0.04 -16.64
CA GLY A 150 3.35 -0.56 -15.98
C GLY A 150 2.80 0.42 -14.94
N VAL A 151 3.65 0.84 -14.00
CA VAL A 151 3.28 1.80 -12.96
C VAL A 151 2.86 3.15 -13.57
N PHE A 152 3.58 3.63 -14.58
CA PHE A 152 3.29 4.89 -15.24
C PHE A 152 1.91 4.89 -15.91
N PHE A 153 1.58 3.81 -16.63
CA PHE A 153 0.26 3.65 -17.24
C PHE A 153 -0.84 3.46 -16.19
N ALA A 154 -0.60 2.72 -15.12
CA ALA A 154 -1.55 2.56 -14.02
C ALA A 154 -1.92 3.92 -13.39
N ILE A 155 -0.94 4.80 -13.19
CA ILE A 155 -1.16 6.18 -12.69
C ILE A 155 -2.01 6.99 -13.68
N ILE A 156 -1.66 6.98 -14.97
CA ILE A 156 -2.42 7.71 -15.99
C ILE A 156 -3.87 7.23 -16.04
N TRP A 157 -4.10 5.91 -16.04
CA TRP A 157 -5.45 5.34 -16.05
C TRP A 157 -6.23 5.65 -14.77
N GLY A 158 -5.55 5.65 -13.62
CA GLY A 158 -6.16 6.08 -12.35
C GLY A 158 -6.67 7.52 -12.39
N PHE A 159 -5.93 8.45 -13.00
CA PHE A 159 -6.35 9.84 -13.13
C PHE A 159 -7.36 10.08 -14.25
N THR A 160 -7.22 9.41 -15.38
CA THR A 160 -8.10 9.60 -16.54
C THR A 160 -9.39 8.79 -16.47
N GLY A 161 -9.43 7.76 -15.64
CA GLY A 161 -10.52 6.77 -15.61
C GLY A 161 -10.57 5.87 -16.84
N PHE A 162 -9.59 5.96 -17.75
CA PHE A 162 -9.55 5.16 -18.96
C PHE A 162 -9.33 3.69 -18.64
N GLY A 163 -10.19 2.83 -19.18
CA GLY A 163 -10.12 1.38 -18.96
C GLY A 163 -10.56 0.92 -17.56
N ILE A 164 -10.99 1.83 -16.67
CA ILE A 164 -11.58 1.47 -15.37
C ILE A 164 -13.05 1.12 -15.60
N LYS A 165 -13.44 -0.09 -15.23
CA LYS A 165 -14.82 -0.55 -15.39
C LYS A 165 -15.58 -0.35 -14.09
N LYS A 166 -16.68 0.42 -14.19
CA LYS A 166 -17.62 0.58 -13.09
C LYS A 166 -18.63 -0.56 -13.10
N ILE A 167 -19.10 -0.96 -11.93
CA ILE A 167 -20.16 -1.93 -11.77
C ILE A 167 -21.45 -1.34 -12.35
N THR A 168 -22.06 -2.05 -13.30
CA THR A 168 -23.36 -1.71 -13.92
C THR A 168 -24.41 -2.72 -13.49
N LYS A 169 -25.68 -2.48 -13.78
CA LYS A 169 -26.80 -3.38 -13.44
C LYS A 169 -26.62 -4.81 -14.04
N ASP A 170 -25.88 -4.93 -15.13
CA ASP A 170 -25.58 -6.21 -15.77
C ASP A 170 -24.31 -6.91 -15.22
N SER A 171 -23.61 -6.27 -14.30
CA SER A 171 -22.39 -6.85 -13.70
C SER A 171 -22.73 -7.93 -12.68
N PRO A 172 -22.02 -9.08 -12.65
CA PRO A 172 -22.27 -10.15 -11.68
C PRO A 172 -22.04 -9.71 -10.22
N ALA A 173 -21.29 -8.63 -9.98
CA ALA A 173 -21.05 -8.06 -8.66
C ALA A 173 -22.07 -6.96 -8.26
N TYR A 174 -23.14 -6.74 -9.04
CA TYR A 174 -24.09 -5.65 -8.77
C TYR A 174 -24.86 -5.85 -7.44
N GLU A 175 -25.31 -7.06 -7.14
CA GLU A 175 -26.01 -7.34 -5.89
C GLU A 175 -25.09 -7.15 -4.67
N GLU A 176 -23.85 -7.61 -4.76
CA GLU A 176 -22.82 -7.41 -3.72
C GLU A 176 -22.52 -5.92 -3.53
N TYR A 177 -22.47 -5.17 -4.62
CA TYR A 177 -22.31 -3.70 -4.59
C TYR A 177 -23.44 -3.01 -3.83
N LEU A 178 -24.70 -3.36 -4.08
CA LEU A 178 -25.85 -2.80 -3.37
C LEU A 178 -25.79 -3.07 -1.87
N GLN A 179 -25.45 -4.30 -1.48
CA GLN A 179 -25.31 -4.68 -0.07
C GLN A 179 -24.18 -3.91 0.63
N LEU A 180 -23.02 -3.78 0.00
CA LEU A 180 -21.84 -3.14 0.59
C LEU A 180 -21.92 -1.61 0.57
N SER A 181 -22.58 -1.03 -0.42
CA SER A 181 -22.69 0.43 -0.56
C SER A 181 -23.86 1.03 0.23
N GLY A 182 -24.78 0.20 0.72
CA GLY A 182 -26.00 0.63 1.41
C GLY A 182 -26.99 1.36 0.49
N LYS A 183 -26.86 1.23 -0.84
CA LYS A 183 -27.75 1.81 -1.83
C LYS A 183 -28.90 0.86 -2.14
N SER A 184 -30.09 1.42 -2.33
CA SER A 184 -31.23 0.64 -2.83
C SER A 184 -31.17 0.55 -4.37
N ALA A 185 -31.76 -0.53 -4.92
CA ALA A 185 -31.77 -0.80 -6.36
C ALA A 185 -32.51 0.27 -7.22
N GLU A 186 -33.11 1.27 -6.59
CA GLU A 186 -33.92 2.32 -7.20
C GLU A 186 -33.19 3.67 -7.38
N GLU A 187 -31.94 3.79 -6.87
CA GLU A 187 -31.06 4.94 -7.16
C GLU A 187 -30.05 4.60 -8.28
#